data_ca924cf1f831cd9135b8d58787c51e0c
#
_entry.id   ca924cf1f831cd9135b8d58787c51e0c
#
_cell.length_a   1.000
_cell.length_b   1.000
_cell.length_c   1.000
_cell.angle_alpha   90.00
_cell.angle_beta   90.00
_cell.angle_gamma   90.00
#
_symmetry.space_group_name_H-M   'P 1'
#
loop_
_entity.id
_entity.type
_entity.pdbx_description
1 polymer ?
#
loop_
_entity_poly.entity_id
_entity_poly.type
_entity_poly.pdbx_seq_one_letter_code
_entity_poly.pdbx_strand_id
1 'polypeptide(L)'
;LRGFLRGVLLFMFYKKFAAVVLSAVLVGVVPSVVFADVDGVSAVSDGDVEVLSIEDGFSDGADSISDFASALADKTVSEVQGYQEAKAEAEVIAQERLEAEAAAEAARKAEEERKAAEEVRLEMRQGIVDFALQFVGNPYVYGGTSLTNGADCSGFVMSVFAEFGYELPRVAAAQCAASEKKDVSDIEAGDLVFYGDGGIDHVALYIGDGKIVHASTAATGIKVSDYDYRAPAAVGSFVA
;
A
#
# COMPACT_ATOMS: atom_id res chain seq x y z
N LEU A 1 -15.09 -24.69 -12.14
CA LEU A 1 -15.78 -24.09 -13.31
C LEU A 1 -16.81 -22.99 -12.99
N ARG A 2 -17.16 -22.75 -11.70
CA ARG A 2 -18.15 -21.70 -11.31
C ARG A 2 -17.51 -20.34 -10.96
N GLY A 3 -16.19 -20.23 -10.84
CA GLY A 3 -15.48 -18.99 -10.49
C GLY A 3 -15.09 -18.13 -11.70
N PHE A 4 -14.95 -18.74 -12.88
CA PHE A 4 -14.45 -18.04 -14.08
C PHE A 4 -15.53 -17.22 -14.82
N LEU A 5 -16.80 -17.57 -14.66
CA LEU A 5 -17.91 -16.87 -15.33
C LEU A 5 -18.34 -15.56 -14.64
N ARG A 6 -18.01 -15.35 -13.36
CA ARG A 6 -18.36 -14.10 -12.67
C ARG A 6 -17.44 -12.92 -13.01
N GLY A 7 -16.17 -13.18 -13.30
CA GLY A 7 -15.21 -12.11 -13.68
C GLY A 7 -15.47 -11.55 -15.08
N VAL A 8 -15.87 -12.38 -16.02
CA VAL A 8 -16.12 -11.95 -17.42
C VAL A 8 -17.40 -11.14 -17.53
N LEU A 9 -18.43 -11.46 -16.72
CA LEU A 9 -19.70 -10.74 -16.76
C LEU A 9 -19.58 -9.33 -16.16
N LEU A 10 -18.75 -9.14 -15.13
CA LEU A 10 -18.51 -7.83 -14.51
C LEU A 10 -17.72 -6.90 -15.43
N PHE A 11 -16.79 -7.45 -16.22
CA PHE A 11 -15.97 -6.67 -17.16
C PHE A 11 -16.77 -6.23 -18.42
N MET A 12 -17.76 -7.00 -18.84
CA MET A 12 -18.65 -6.62 -19.93
C MET A 12 -19.67 -5.55 -19.54
N PHE A 13 -20.11 -5.52 -18.28
CA PHE A 13 -21.01 -4.47 -17.77
C PHE A 13 -20.30 -3.12 -17.65
N TYR A 14 -19.04 -3.12 -17.24
CA TYR A 14 -18.26 -1.88 -17.09
C TYR A 14 -17.99 -1.19 -18.43
N LYS A 15 -17.69 -1.95 -19.51
CA LYS A 15 -17.52 -1.37 -20.86
C LYS A 15 -18.81 -0.80 -21.46
N LYS A 16 -19.98 -1.33 -21.10
CA LYS A 16 -21.27 -0.82 -21.60
C LYS A 16 -21.73 0.43 -20.83
N PHE A 17 -21.37 0.57 -19.55
CA PHE A 17 -21.70 1.75 -18.75
C PHE A 17 -20.84 2.97 -19.15
N ALA A 18 -19.56 2.77 -19.45
CA ALA A 18 -18.69 3.86 -19.93
C ALA A 18 -19.13 4.41 -21.30
N ALA A 19 -19.71 3.56 -22.17
CA ALA A 19 -20.21 3.99 -23.47
C ALA A 19 -21.52 4.77 -23.39
N VAL A 20 -22.36 4.55 -22.37
CA VAL A 20 -23.65 5.25 -22.21
C VAL A 20 -23.46 6.63 -21.56
N VAL A 21 -22.46 6.80 -20.69
CA VAL A 21 -22.17 8.12 -20.09
C VAL A 21 -21.48 9.06 -21.09
N LEU A 22 -20.70 8.54 -22.04
CA LEU A 22 -20.08 9.34 -23.08
C LEU A 22 -21.07 9.82 -24.17
N SER A 23 -22.23 9.13 -24.34
CA SER A 23 -23.24 9.50 -25.30
C SER A 23 -24.22 10.58 -24.82
N ALA A 24 -24.32 10.81 -23.49
CA ALA A 24 -25.26 11.77 -22.92
C ALA A 24 -24.70 13.20 -22.82
N VAL A 25 -23.41 13.41 -23.02
CA VAL A 25 -22.75 14.74 -22.94
C VAL A 25 -22.56 15.37 -24.32
N LEU A 26 -22.86 14.65 -25.42
CA LEU A 26 -22.65 15.13 -26.78
C LEU A 26 -23.94 15.69 -27.45
N VAL A 27 -25.02 15.90 -26.69
CA VAL A 27 -26.24 16.53 -27.14
C VAL A 27 -26.47 17.82 -26.36
N GLY A 28 -25.65 18.80 -26.67
CA GLY A 28 -25.83 20.14 -26.11
C GLY A 28 -24.91 21.12 -26.82
N VAL A 29 -25.52 21.86 -27.73
CA VAL A 29 -24.97 23.08 -28.39
C VAL A 29 -23.94 22.82 -29.48
N VAL A 30 -24.42 22.42 -30.65
CA VAL A 30 -23.78 22.79 -31.91
C VAL A 30 -24.36 24.15 -32.32
N PRO A 31 -23.59 25.24 -32.35
CA PRO A 31 -24.07 26.45 -33.00
C PRO A 31 -24.22 26.12 -34.51
N SER A 32 -25.44 26.17 -34.99
CA SER A 32 -25.70 26.03 -36.42
C SER A 32 -25.03 27.19 -37.18
N VAL A 33 -23.92 26.87 -37.83
CA VAL A 33 -23.33 27.82 -38.77
C VAL A 33 -24.19 27.78 -40.04
N VAL A 34 -24.97 28.80 -40.26
CA VAL A 34 -25.77 28.96 -41.48
C VAL A 34 -24.86 29.58 -42.55
N PHE A 35 -24.51 28.80 -43.58
CA PHE A 35 -23.93 29.34 -44.77
C PHE A 35 -25.05 29.94 -45.62
N ALA A 36 -25.03 31.24 -45.88
CA ALA A 36 -25.90 31.88 -46.81
C ALA A 36 -25.32 31.69 -48.22
N ASP A 37 -26.04 30.98 -49.07
CA ASP A 37 -25.76 30.93 -50.48
C ASP A 37 -26.36 32.20 -51.18
N VAL A 38 -25.60 32.84 -52.06
CA VAL A 38 -25.88 34.22 -52.55
C VAL A 38 -27.05 34.28 -53.54
N ASP A 39 -27.65 33.12 -53.88
CA ASP A 39 -28.71 33.06 -54.97
C ASP A 39 -30.02 32.41 -54.45
N GLY A 40 -30.39 32.49 -53.23
CA GLY A 40 -31.72 32.06 -52.80
C GLY A 40 -31.83 31.69 -51.31
N VAL A 41 -32.51 32.47 -50.54
CA VAL A 41 -32.83 32.23 -49.14
C VAL A 41 -33.98 31.24 -49.05
N SER A 42 -33.72 30.01 -48.61
CA SER A 42 -34.75 29.11 -48.11
C SER A 42 -34.67 29.06 -46.60
N ALA A 43 -35.66 29.65 -45.96
CA ALA A 43 -35.82 29.59 -44.51
C ALA A 43 -36.33 28.21 -44.09
N VAL A 44 -35.65 27.55 -43.14
CA VAL A 44 -36.23 26.46 -42.32
C VAL A 44 -36.42 27.01 -40.92
N SER A 45 -37.66 27.13 -40.55
CA SER A 45 -38.07 27.63 -39.26
C SER A 45 -38.15 26.48 -38.25
N ASP A 46 -37.60 26.65 -37.09
CA ASP A 46 -38.31 26.38 -35.82
C ASP A 46 -37.57 27.12 -34.69
N GLY A 47 -38.25 28.15 -34.17
CA GLY A 47 -37.85 28.93 -33.03
C GLY A 47 -37.32 30.32 -33.33
N ASP A 48 -38.22 31.31 -33.24
CA ASP A 48 -38.05 32.76 -33.12
C ASP A 48 -36.67 33.34 -33.54
N VAL A 49 -36.48 33.48 -34.85
CA VAL A 49 -35.45 34.34 -35.46
C VAL A 49 -36.15 35.55 -36.08
N GLU A 50 -35.96 36.71 -35.47
CA GLU A 50 -36.39 37.98 -36.02
C GLU A 50 -35.56 38.26 -37.28
N VAL A 51 -36.16 38.11 -38.45
CA VAL A 51 -35.51 38.43 -39.74
C VAL A 51 -35.63 39.93 -39.97
N LEU A 52 -34.55 40.66 -39.79
CA LEU A 52 -34.42 42.03 -40.25
C LEU A 52 -34.26 42.02 -41.76
N SER A 53 -35.35 42.36 -42.52
CA SER A 53 -35.30 42.64 -43.96
C SER A 53 -34.66 44.01 -44.20
N ILE A 54 -33.52 43.98 -44.85
CA ILE A 54 -32.85 45.22 -45.34
C ILE A 54 -33.19 45.38 -46.83
N GLU A 55 -34.20 46.19 -47.07
CA GLU A 55 -34.44 46.69 -48.44
C GLU A 55 -33.91 48.11 -48.53
N ASP A 56 -33.14 48.34 -49.61
CA ASP A 56 -32.69 49.61 -50.16
C ASP A 56 -31.59 50.41 -49.43
N GLY A 57 -30.39 50.42 -50.02
CA GLY A 57 -29.37 51.42 -49.76
C GLY A 57 -27.92 50.88 -49.69
N PHE A 58 -27.54 50.05 -50.65
CA PHE A 58 -26.21 49.46 -50.66
C PHE A 58 -25.31 50.06 -51.77
N SER A 59 -24.53 51.10 -51.41
CA SER A 59 -23.32 51.43 -52.18
C SER A 59 -22.09 51.75 -51.35
N ASP A 60 -22.21 51.93 -50.05
CA ASP A 60 -21.04 52.22 -49.15
C ASP A 60 -20.86 51.26 -47.98
N GLY A 61 -21.55 50.11 -47.97
CA GLY A 61 -21.61 49.22 -46.76
C GLY A 61 -20.83 47.90 -46.85
N ALA A 62 -20.22 47.58 -47.99
CA ALA A 62 -19.56 46.24 -48.13
C ALA A 62 -18.37 46.03 -47.18
N ASP A 63 -17.59 47.07 -46.97
CA ASP A 63 -16.43 47.00 -46.06
C ASP A 63 -16.86 46.85 -44.56
N SER A 64 -17.94 47.53 -44.19
CA SER A 64 -18.52 47.52 -42.88
C SER A 64 -19.11 46.15 -42.51
N ILE A 65 -19.69 45.40 -43.42
CA ILE A 65 -20.25 44.08 -43.26
C ILE A 65 -19.11 43.03 -43.13
N SER A 66 -18.08 43.20 -43.94
CA SER A 66 -16.87 42.35 -43.86
C SER A 66 -16.17 42.48 -42.52
N ASP A 67 -16.01 43.71 -42.02
CA ASP A 67 -15.39 43.98 -40.72
C ASP A 67 -16.22 43.43 -39.56
N PHE A 68 -17.57 43.56 -39.61
CA PHE A 68 -18.45 42.98 -38.60
C PHE A 68 -18.44 41.44 -38.61
N ALA A 69 -18.47 40.83 -39.80
CA ALA A 69 -18.39 39.38 -39.94
C ALA A 69 -17.05 38.82 -39.44
N SER A 70 -15.96 39.53 -39.72
CA SER A 70 -14.64 39.18 -39.21
C SER A 70 -14.56 39.28 -37.67
N ALA A 71 -15.06 40.39 -37.12
CA ALA A 71 -15.09 40.56 -35.66
C ALA A 71 -15.97 39.53 -34.95
N LEU A 72 -17.08 39.12 -35.57
CA LEU A 72 -17.94 38.05 -35.03
C LEU A 72 -17.26 36.68 -35.12
N ALA A 73 -16.58 36.40 -36.23
CA ALA A 73 -15.80 35.16 -36.37
C ALA A 73 -14.65 35.07 -35.36
N ASP A 74 -13.91 36.14 -35.16
CA ASP A 74 -12.83 36.20 -34.19
C ASP A 74 -13.35 35.99 -32.75
N LYS A 75 -14.50 36.60 -32.44
CA LYS A 75 -15.13 36.38 -31.13
C LYS A 75 -15.56 34.93 -30.89
N THR A 76 -16.20 34.32 -31.89
CA THR A 76 -16.63 32.91 -31.79
C THR A 76 -15.43 31.95 -31.69
N VAL A 77 -14.35 32.20 -32.42
CA VAL A 77 -13.11 31.43 -32.33
C VAL A 77 -12.49 31.55 -30.94
N SER A 78 -12.43 32.76 -30.38
CA SER A 78 -11.91 33.00 -29.05
C SER A 78 -12.74 32.28 -27.95
N GLU A 79 -14.07 32.32 -28.07
CA GLU A 79 -14.97 31.63 -27.14
C GLU A 79 -14.81 30.10 -27.21
N VAL A 80 -14.68 29.55 -28.40
CA VAL A 80 -14.44 28.11 -28.63
C VAL A 80 -13.08 27.70 -28.08
N GLN A 81 -12.03 28.50 -28.30
CA GLN A 81 -10.70 28.24 -27.74
C GLN A 81 -10.73 28.24 -26.21
N GLY A 82 -11.34 29.27 -25.60
CA GLY A 82 -11.47 29.30 -24.12
C GLY A 82 -12.26 28.11 -23.54
N TYR A 83 -13.29 27.65 -24.25
CA TYR A 83 -14.01 26.43 -23.86
C TYR A 83 -13.14 25.16 -23.94
N GLN A 84 -12.35 25.04 -25.01
CA GLN A 84 -11.47 23.89 -25.18
C GLN A 84 -10.35 23.88 -24.14
N GLU A 85 -9.78 25.04 -23.80
CA GLU A 85 -8.77 25.19 -22.74
C GLU A 85 -9.35 24.84 -21.38
N ALA A 86 -10.52 25.37 -21.03
CA ALA A 86 -11.20 25.05 -19.77
C ALA A 86 -11.58 23.56 -19.65
N LYS A 87 -11.98 22.95 -20.77
CA LYS A 87 -12.26 21.51 -20.80
C LYS A 87 -11.01 20.67 -20.59
N ALA A 88 -9.91 21.03 -21.26
CA ALA A 88 -8.62 20.34 -21.09
C ALA A 88 -8.11 20.46 -19.64
N GLU A 89 -8.22 21.63 -19.04
CA GLU A 89 -7.86 21.85 -17.64
C GLU A 89 -8.74 21.02 -16.68
N ALA A 90 -10.04 20.95 -16.92
CA ALA A 90 -10.96 20.14 -16.14
C ALA A 90 -10.65 18.63 -16.24
N GLU A 91 -10.26 18.15 -17.43
CA GLU A 91 -9.84 16.77 -17.64
C GLU A 91 -8.54 16.45 -16.88
N VAL A 92 -7.56 17.35 -16.87
CA VAL A 92 -6.31 17.21 -16.11
C VAL A 92 -6.61 17.14 -14.61
N ILE A 93 -7.42 18.07 -14.08
CA ILE A 93 -7.82 18.09 -12.67
C ILE A 93 -8.56 16.79 -12.28
N ALA A 94 -9.44 16.30 -13.16
CA ALA A 94 -10.16 15.05 -12.91
C ALA A 94 -9.21 13.84 -12.88
N GLN A 95 -8.23 13.82 -13.77
CA GLN A 95 -7.21 12.76 -13.79
C GLN A 95 -6.34 12.79 -12.54
N GLU A 96 -5.85 13.97 -12.14
CA GLU A 96 -5.06 14.14 -10.91
C GLU A 96 -5.82 13.70 -9.66
N ARG A 97 -7.13 13.98 -9.60
CA ARG A 97 -7.97 13.49 -8.48
C ARG A 97 -8.08 11.99 -8.45
N LEU A 98 -8.30 11.34 -9.59
CA LEU A 98 -8.38 9.88 -9.68
C LEU A 98 -7.06 9.21 -9.26
N GLU A 99 -5.94 9.79 -9.69
CA GLU A 99 -4.61 9.30 -9.30
C GLU A 99 -4.34 9.50 -7.80
N ALA A 100 -4.74 10.65 -7.25
CA ALA A 100 -4.62 10.91 -5.82
C ALA A 100 -5.49 9.98 -4.96
N GLU A 101 -6.74 9.71 -5.39
CA GLU A 101 -7.63 8.75 -4.72
C GLU A 101 -7.07 7.33 -4.78
N ALA A 102 -6.57 6.89 -5.94
CA ALA A 102 -5.96 5.58 -6.10
C ALA A 102 -4.69 5.43 -5.24
N ALA A 103 -3.85 6.46 -5.18
CA ALA A 103 -2.67 6.49 -4.32
C ALA A 103 -3.04 6.44 -2.83
N ALA A 104 -4.06 7.18 -2.41
CA ALA A 104 -4.56 7.19 -1.04
C ALA A 104 -5.15 5.82 -0.63
N GLU A 105 -5.88 5.17 -1.53
CA GLU A 105 -6.42 3.83 -1.29
C GLU A 105 -5.30 2.79 -1.18
N ALA A 106 -4.31 2.84 -2.08
CA ALA A 106 -3.14 1.97 -2.04
C ALA A 106 -2.33 2.15 -0.75
N ALA A 107 -2.12 3.40 -0.30
CA ALA A 107 -1.42 3.70 0.95
C ALA A 107 -2.19 3.16 2.17
N ARG A 108 -3.52 3.31 2.21
CA ARG A 108 -4.35 2.76 3.28
C ARG A 108 -4.26 1.24 3.33
N LYS A 109 -4.34 0.58 2.18
CA LYS A 109 -4.25 -0.88 2.09
C LYS A 109 -2.87 -1.38 2.54
N ALA A 110 -1.80 -0.74 2.12
CA ALA A 110 -0.44 -1.07 2.55
C ALA A 110 -0.26 -0.89 4.07
N GLU A 111 -0.88 0.15 4.66
CA GLU A 111 -0.85 0.36 6.11
C GLU A 111 -1.65 -0.70 6.87
N GLU A 112 -2.80 -1.12 6.36
CA GLU A 112 -3.60 -2.23 6.92
C GLU A 112 -2.83 -3.56 6.85
N GLU A 113 -2.20 -3.86 5.72
CA GLU A 113 -1.35 -5.05 5.55
C GLU A 113 -0.14 -5.02 6.52
N ARG A 114 0.50 -3.86 6.68
CA ARG A 114 1.62 -3.69 7.61
C ARG A 114 1.19 -3.92 9.06
N LYS A 115 0.03 -3.40 9.48
CA LYS A 115 -0.51 -3.61 10.82
C LYS A 115 -0.87 -5.07 11.07
N ALA A 116 -1.49 -5.73 10.11
CA ALA A 116 -1.83 -7.14 10.20
C ALA A 116 -0.56 -8.02 10.29
N ALA A 117 0.48 -7.72 9.52
CA ALA A 117 1.75 -8.42 9.58
C ALA A 117 2.45 -8.22 10.93
N GLU A 118 2.39 -7.01 11.49
CA GLU A 118 2.94 -6.70 12.81
C GLU A 118 2.20 -7.46 13.93
N GLU A 119 0.88 -7.52 13.87
CA GLU A 119 0.07 -8.28 14.83
C GLU A 119 0.44 -9.76 14.81
N VAL A 120 0.53 -10.37 13.63
CA VAL A 120 0.97 -11.78 13.47
C VAL A 120 2.38 -11.98 14.01
N ARG A 121 3.29 -11.02 13.78
CA ARG A 121 4.66 -11.07 14.31
C ARG A 121 4.68 -11.07 15.84
N LEU A 122 3.89 -10.19 16.45
CA LEU A 122 3.79 -10.10 17.91
C LEU A 122 3.15 -11.35 18.53
N GLU A 123 2.11 -11.89 17.92
CA GLU A 123 1.50 -13.16 18.34
C GLU A 123 2.51 -14.34 18.27
N MET A 124 3.29 -14.40 17.18
CA MET A 124 4.33 -15.42 17.03
C MET A 124 5.39 -15.31 18.14
N ARG A 125 5.88 -14.10 18.42
CA ARG A 125 6.86 -13.84 19.49
C ARG A 125 6.32 -14.22 20.85
N GLN A 126 5.09 -13.86 21.16
CA GLN A 126 4.45 -14.24 22.41
C GLN A 126 4.25 -15.75 22.52
N GLY A 127 3.86 -16.40 21.44
CA GLY A 127 3.73 -17.85 21.37
C GLY A 127 5.05 -18.58 21.67
N ILE A 128 6.17 -18.10 21.13
CA ILE A 128 7.52 -18.64 21.42
C ILE A 128 7.85 -18.50 22.89
N VAL A 129 7.58 -17.34 23.50
CA VAL A 129 7.82 -17.10 24.93
C VAL A 129 6.97 -18.01 25.80
N ASP A 130 5.67 -18.06 25.55
CA ASP A 130 4.72 -18.86 26.32
C ASP A 130 5.05 -20.36 26.24
N PHE A 131 5.46 -20.82 25.07
CA PHE A 131 5.90 -22.19 24.88
C PHE A 131 7.19 -22.48 25.66
N ALA A 132 8.19 -21.60 25.58
CA ALA A 132 9.45 -21.78 26.31
C ALA A 132 9.27 -21.83 27.81
N LEU A 133 8.38 -21.03 28.37
CA LEU A 133 8.10 -20.96 29.80
C LEU A 133 7.52 -22.27 30.40
N GLN A 134 6.86 -23.10 29.56
CA GLN A 134 6.33 -24.40 30.00
C GLN A 134 7.42 -25.38 30.47
N PHE A 135 8.66 -25.15 30.05
CA PHE A 135 9.78 -26.06 30.36
C PHE A 135 10.65 -25.60 31.54
N VAL A 136 10.27 -24.51 32.19
CA VAL A 136 10.96 -24.06 33.42
C VAL A 136 10.91 -25.16 34.50
N GLY A 137 12.07 -25.45 35.07
CA GLY A 137 12.26 -26.55 36.03
C GLY A 137 12.79 -27.86 35.42
N ASN A 138 12.76 -28.02 34.10
CA ASN A 138 13.32 -29.20 33.45
C ASN A 138 14.86 -29.18 33.46
N PRO A 139 15.50 -30.38 33.37
CA PRO A 139 16.92 -30.49 33.57
C PRO A 139 17.77 -29.86 32.46
N TYR A 140 18.97 -29.41 32.85
CA TYR A 140 20.05 -29.10 31.92
C TYR A 140 20.86 -30.36 31.63
N VAL A 141 21.10 -30.63 30.36
CA VAL A 141 22.02 -31.66 29.87
C VAL A 141 22.93 -31.11 28.81
N TYR A 142 24.23 -31.10 29.03
CA TYR A 142 25.20 -30.64 28.05
C TYR A 142 25.10 -31.46 26.75
N GLY A 143 24.99 -30.77 25.61
CA GLY A 143 24.77 -31.40 24.32
C GLY A 143 23.32 -31.87 24.08
N GLY A 144 22.43 -31.75 25.07
CA GLY A 144 21.03 -32.12 24.98
C GLY A 144 20.19 -31.13 24.19
N THR A 145 19.08 -31.64 23.62
CA THR A 145 18.08 -30.88 22.88
C THR A 145 16.64 -31.18 23.30
N SER A 146 16.45 -32.07 24.28
CA SER A 146 15.11 -32.43 24.72
C SER A 146 14.60 -31.41 25.73
N LEU A 147 13.48 -30.79 25.41
CA LEU A 147 12.83 -29.78 26.25
C LEU A 147 12.39 -30.37 27.63
N THR A 148 12.13 -31.68 27.70
CA THR A 148 11.65 -32.36 28.90
C THR A 148 12.72 -33.21 29.60
N ASN A 149 13.62 -33.87 28.84
CA ASN A 149 14.61 -34.79 29.37
C ASN A 149 16.01 -34.17 29.54
N GLY A 150 16.18 -32.94 29.08
CA GLY A 150 17.38 -32.14 29.23
C GLY A 150 17.91 -31.53 27.95
N ALA A 151 18.17 -30.26 28.02
CA ALA A 151 18.76 -29.46 26.95
C ALA A 151 19.89 -28.59 27.51
N ASP A 152 20.88 -28.28 26.69
CA ASP A 152 21.79 -27.16 26.97
C ASP A 152 21.20 -25.83 26.47
N CYS A 153 21.88 -24.72 26.67
CA CYS A 153 21.38 -23.39 26.37
C CYS A 153 20.94 -23.21 24.90
N SER A 154 21.79 -23.58 23.95
CA SER A 154 21.50 -23.48 22.52
C SER A 154 20.56 -24.58 22.03
N GLY A 155 20.62 -25.79 22.62
CA GLY A 155 19.67 -26.86 22.33
C GLY A 155 18.24 -26.53 22.77
N PHE A 156 18.09 -25.88 23.93
CA PHE A 156 16.81 -25.38 24.43
C PHE A 156 16.20 -24.39 23.45
N VAL A 157 16.94 -23.32 23.12
CA VAL A 157 16.47 -22.29 22.19
C VAL A 157 16.16 -22.88 20.80
N MET A 158 17.05 -23.72 20.26
CA MET A 158 16.86 -24.40 18.99
C MET A 158 15.54 -25.21 18.98
N SER A 159 15.28 -25.98 20.04
CA SER A 159 14.09 -26.83 20.11
C SER A 159 12.79 -26.04 20.32
N VAL A 160 12.84 -24.92 21.06
CA VAL A 160 11.71 -24.00 21.19
C VAL A 160 11.36 -23.39 19.85
N PHE A 161 12.32 -22.85 19.12
CA PHE A 161 12.09 -22.21 17.81
C PHE A 161 11.66 -23.20 16.73
N ALA A 162 12.12 -24.45 16.80
CA ALA A 162 11.72 -25.50 15.85
C ALA A 162 10.21 -25.79 15.90
N GLU A 163 9.54 -25.66 17.05
CA GLU A 163 8.09 -25.80 17.18
C GLU A 163 7.32 -24.76 16.34
N PHE A 164 7.93 -23.60 16.13
CA PHE A 164 7.37 -22.50 15.33
C PHE A 164 7.90 -22.46 13.88
N GLY A 165 8.62 -23.51 13.45
CA GLY A 165 9.11 -23.64 12.07
C GLY A 165 10.44 -22.94 11.80
N TYR A 166 11.13 -22.44 12.82
CA TYR A 166 12.47 -21.83 12.67
C TYR A 166 13.58 -22.85 12.87
N GLU A 167 14.49 -22.95 11.92
CA GLU A 167 15.67 -23.81 12.01
C GLU A 167 16.88 -23.01 12.50
N LEU A 168 17.26 -23.19 13.77
CA LEU A 168 18.41 -22.53 14.35
C LEU A 168 19.64 -23.45 14.34
N PRO A 169 20.86 -22.91 14.17
CA PRO A 169 22.12 -23.67 14.34
C PRO A 169 22.22 -24.29 15.72
N ARG A 170 22.98 -25.40 15.84
CA ARG A 170 23.08 -26.16 17.09
C ARG A 170 23.79 -25.40 18.24
N VAL A 171 24.80 -24.57 17.94
CA VAL A 171 25.62 -23.93 18.98
C VAL A 171 25.36 -22.42 19.07
N ALA A 172 25.48 -21.89 20.29
CA ALA A 172 25.15 -20.50 20.59
C ALA A 172 25.91 -19.48 19.71
N ALA A 173 27.20 -19.71 19.44
CA ALA A 173 27.98 -18.81 18.58
C ALA A 173 27.47 -18.80 17.13
N ALA A 174 27.06 -19.95 16.60
CA ALA A 174 26.47 -20.03 15.27
C ALA A 174 25.05 -19.44 15.22
N GLN A 175 24.24 -19.60 16.27
CA GLN A 175 22.94 -18.92 16.42
C GLN A 175 23.14 -17.41 16.44
N CYS A 176 24.09 -16.91 17.21
CA CYS A 176 24.43 -15.50 17.19
C CYS A 176 24.85 -15.02 15.80
N ALA A 177 25.69 -15.76 15.10
CA ALA A 177 26.12 -15.38 13.76
C ALA A 177 24.98 -15.36 12.72
N ALA A 178 24.00 -16.27 12.87
CA ALA A 178 22.86 -16.41 11.95
C ALA A 178 21.70 -15.46 12.25
N SER A 179 21.62 -14.90 13.47
CA SER A 179 20.52 -13.99 13.85
C SER A 179 20.66 -12.61 13.22
N GLU A 180 19.55 -11.95 12.93
CA GLU A 180 19.50 -10.52 12.67
C GLU A 180 19.91 -9.75 13.92
N LYS A 181 20.93 -8.89 13.80
CA LYS A 181 21.49 -8.15 14.95
C LYS A 181 20.59 -6.98 15.32
N LYS A 182 20.39 -6.81 16.63
CA LYS A 182 19.65 -5.70 17.22
C LYS A 182 20.48 -4.97 18.27
N ASP A 183 20.21 -3.71 18.48
CA ASP A 183 20.71 -3.00 19.65
C ASP A 183 20.01 -3.51 20.93
N VAL A 184 20.73 -3.49 22.04
CA VAL A 184 20.16 -3.91 23.33
C VAL A 184 18.97 -3.06 23.76
N SER A 185 18.95 -1.79 23.34
CA SER A 185 17.83 -0.87 23.58
C SER A 185 16.53 -1.25 22.85
N ASP A 186 16.65 -2.02 21.77
CA ASP A 186 15.54 -2.40 20.88
C ASP A 186 15.12 -3.86 21.07
N ILE A 187 15.52 -4.43 22.21
CA ILE A 187 15.21 -5.84 22.54
C ILE A 187 13.71 -6.02 22.77
N GLU A 188 13.14 -7.03 22.13
CA GLU A 188 11.74 -7.41 22.22
C GLU A 188 11.60 -8.86 22.72
N ALA A 189 10.48 -9.17 23.37
CA ALA A 189 10.16 -10.56 23.73
C ALA A 189 10.23 -11.47 22.49
N GLY A 190 10.87 -12.63 22.61
CA GLY A 190 11.16 -13.52 21.50
C GLY A 190 12.54 -13.30 20.83
N ASP A 191 13.29 -12.28 21.23
CA ASP A 191 14.68 -12.10 20.81
C ASP A 191 15.63 -12.99 21.63
N LEU A 192 16.81 -13.25 21.07
CA LEU A 192 17.88 -14.00 21.74
C LEU A 192 18.93 -13.08 22.31
N VAL A 193 19.29 -13.31 23.56
CA VAL A 193 20.40 -12.65 24.24
C VAL A 193 21.59 -13.61 24.27
N PHE A 194 22.73 -13.16 23.77
CA PHE A 194 23.96 -13.92 23.70
C PHE A 194 24.96 -13.38 24.70
N TYR A 195 25.67 -14.28 25.37
CA TYR A 195 26.67 -13.95 26.38
C TYR A 195 28.01 -14.60 26.07
N GLY A 196 29.07 -13.97 26.53
CA GLY A 196 30.44 -14.50 26.40
C GLY A 196 31.48 -13.39 26.56
N ASP A 197 32.67 -13.76 26.98
CA ASP A 197 33.83 -12.87 27.11
C ASP A 197 34.92 -13.39 26.15
N GLY A 198 35.12 -12.69 25.05
CA GLY A 198 36.01 -13.10 23.98
C GLY A 198 35.42 -14.12 22.97
N GLY A 199 34.17 -14.53 23.15
CA GLY A 199 33.42 -15.42 22.27
C GLY A 199 32.07 -15.80 22.86
N ILE A 200 31.07 -16.15 22.06
CA ILE A 200 29.73 -16.51 22.53
C ILE A 200 29.76 -17.93 23.15
N ASP A 201 29.44 -18.04 24.43
CA ASP A 201 29.42 -19.28 25.21
C ASP A 201 28.02 -19.65 25.70
N HIS A 202 27.06 -18.72 25.67
CA HIS A 202 25.71 -18.93 26.20
C HIS A 202 24.67 -18.14 25.38
N VAL A 203 23.44 -18.65 25.39
CA VAL A 203 22.27 -18.01 24.76
C VAL A 203 21.06 -18.19 25.66
N ALA A 204 20.18 -17.18 25.65
CA ALA A 204 18.90 -17.17 26.35
C ALA A 204 17.82 -16.54 25.47
N LEU A 205 16.57 -16.90 25.72
CA LEU A 205 15.40 -16.26 25.11
C LEU A 205 14.93 -15.10 25.99
N TYR A 206 14.84 -13.90 25.45
CA TYR A 206 14.26 -12.75 26.14
C TYR A 206 12.73 -12.87 26.18
N ILE A 207 12.15 -12.71 27.36
CA ILE A 207 10.71 -12.90 27.61
C ILE A 207 9.97 -11.60 27.96
N GLY A 208 10.64 -10.44 27.81
CA GLY A 208 10.10 -9.15 28.22
C GLY A 208 10.49 -8.77 29.65
N ASP A 209 10.21 -7.54 30.04
CA ASP A 209 10.37 -7.01 31.41
C ASP A 209 11.77 -7.22 32.02
N GLY A 210 12.82 -7.19 31.21
CA GLY A 210 14.19 -7.40 31.64
C GLY A 210 14.50 -8.84 32.04
N LYS A 211 13.71 -9.83 31.61
CA LYS A 211 13.85 -11.25 31.95
C LYS A 211 14.19 -12.08 30.74
N ILE A 212 14.86 -13.19 31.02
CA ILE A 212 15.18 -14.25 30.06
C ILE A 212 14.74 -15.62 30.61
N VAL A 213 14.48 -16.56 29.71
CA VAL A 213 14.39 -17.98 30.00
C VAL A 213 15.55 -18.72 29.34
N HIS A 214 16.25 -19.58 30.08
CA HIS A 214 17.43 -20.31 29.56
C HIS A 214 17.66 -21.62 30.26
N ALA A 215 18.25 -22.59 29.57
CA ALA A 215 18.86 -23.74 30.20
C ALA A 215 20.23 -23.29 30.76
N SER A 216 20.29 -23.12 32.12
CA SER A 216 21.39 -22.43 32.80
C SER A 216 22.56 -23.34 33.13
N THR A 217 22.39 -24.26 34.09
CA THR A 217 23.42 -25.21 34.54
C THR A 217 22.78 -26.54 34.92
N ALA A 218 23.60 -27.59 35.07
CA ALA A 218 23.14 -28.89 35.56
C ALA A 218 22.51 -28.83 36.98
N ALA A 219 22.89 -27.85 37.80
CA ALA A 219 22.32 -27.66 39.12
C ALA A 219 20.97 -26.95 39.14
N THR A 220 20.69 -26.13 38.14
CA THR A 220 19.51 -25.24 38.14
C THR A 220 18.51 -25.54 37.02
N GLY A 221 18.91 -26.30 36.00
CA GLY A 221 18.06 -26.60 34.87
C GLY A 221 17.66 -25.38 34.05
N ILE A 222 16.45 -25.47 33.44
CA ILE A 222 15.80 -24.38 32.73
C ILE A 222 15.15 -23.45 33.75
N LYS A 223 15.45 -22.15 33.68
CA LYS A 223 14.95 -21.15 34.63
C LYS A 223 14.80 -19.78 34.02
N VAL A 224 14.08 -18.92 34.71
CA VAL A 224 14.02 -17.48 34.47
C VAL A 224 15.13 -16.76 35.24
N SER A 225 15.75 -15.76 34.62
CA SER A 225 16.76 -14.88 35.22
C SER A 225 16.61 -13.46 34.73
N ASP A 226 17.28 -12.49 35.34
CA ASP A 226 17.45 -11.17 34.79
C ASP A 226 18.34 -11.24 33.53
N TYR A 227 18.02 -10.49 32.49
CA TYR A 227 18.79 -10.55 31.23
C TYR A 227 20.21 -10.00 31.39
N ASP A 228 20.41 -9.14 32.38
CA ASP A 228 21.68 -8.47 32.68
C ASP A 228 22.46 -9.19 33.82
N TYR A 229 22.07 -10.44 34.22
CA TYR A 229 22.83 -11.25 35.20
C TYR A 229 24.29 -11.48 34.77
N ARG A 230 24.54 -11.40 33.48
CA ARG A 230 25.83 -11.20 32.80
C ARG A 230 25.65 -10.06 31.78
N ALA A 231 26.71 -9.31 31.48
CA ALA A 231 26.66 -8.32 30.42
C ALA A 231 26.35 -9.02 29.06
N PRO A 232 25.27 -8.65 28.36
CA PRO A 232 24.99 -9.17 27.04
C PRO A 232 26.14 -8.83 26.07
N ALA A 233 26.61 -9.82 25.34
CA ALA A 233 27.61 -9.63 24.28
C ALA A 233 26.95 -9.27 22.93
N ALA A 234 25.72 -9.74 22.70
CA ALA A 234 24.93 -9.43 21.53
C ALA A 234 23.44 -9.71 21.79
N VAL A 235 22.60 -9.07 20.99
CA VAL A 235 21.17 -9.39 20.85
C VAL A 235 20.87 -9.69 19.39
N GLY A 236 19.94 -10.60 19.12
CA GLY A 236 19.55 -10.92 17.77
C GLY A 236 18.19 -11.57 17.66
N SER A 237 17.55 -11.42 16.51
CA SER A 237 16.23 -11.97 16.21
C SER A 237 16.30 -13.05 15.13
N PHE A 238 15.34 -13.99 15.18
CA PHE A 238 14.98 -14.91 14.10
C PHE A 238 13.53 -14.70 13.65
N VAL A 239 12.77 -13.88 14.37
CA VAL A 239 11.38 -13.54 14.04
C VAL A 239 11.37 -12.18 13.38
N ALA A 240 11.15 -12.17 12.05
CA ALA A 240 11.04 -10.97 11.23
C ALA A 240 9.72 -10.25 11.44
#